data_6664d33b1451ea2d0cf59eed9b085143
#
_entry.id   6664d33b1451ea2d0cf59eed9b085143
#
_cell.length_a   1.000
_cell.length_b   1.000
_cell.length_c   1.000
_cell.angle_alpha   90.00
_cell.angle_beta   90.00
_cell.angle_gamma   90.00
#
_symmetry.space_group_name_H-M   'P 1'
#
loop_
_entity.id
_entity.type
_entity.pdbx_description
1 polymer ?
#
loop_
_entity_poly.entity_id
_entity_poly.type
_entity_poly.pdbx_seq_one_letter_code
_entity_poly.pdbx_strand_id
1 'polypeptide(L)'
;KNITLAAELLEKERWKENKCSNEEKKTALSAISENADRLLAQVGLTDKRDSYPFELSGGQQQRAAIARALALSPDVLCFDEPTSALDPGLTGEVLKVIKNLKSSDRTMIVVTHEMEFAKNVADEIIFMSDGIIEVRGDAAHIFENSTNEKLNAFLLKPPEEM
;
A
#
# COMPACT_ATOMS: atom_id res chain seq x y z
N LYS A 1 12.77 -7.77 11.32
CA LYS A 1 12.67 -6.84 12.47
C LYS A 1 11.98 -5.52 12.10
N ASN A 2 12.21 -4.93 10.93
CA ASN A 2 11.57 -3.68 10.52
C ASN A 2 10.03 -3.84 10.39
N ILE A 3 9.56 -4.95 9.82
CA ILE A 3 8.13 -5.26 9.64
C ILE A 3 7.44 -5.59 10.97
N THR A 4 8.13 -6.25 11.89
CA THR A 4 7.54 -6.69 13.17
C THR A 4 7.52 -5.61 14.25
N LEU A 5 8.32 -4.56 14.10
CA LEU A 5 8.59 -3.60 15.18
C LEU A 5 7.32 -2.95 15.74
N ALA A 6 6.43 -2.48 14.86
CA ALA A 6 5.21 -1.81 15.31
C ALA A 6 4.27 -2.78 16.05
N ALA A 7 4.09 -4.00 15.51
CA ALA A 7 3.27 -5.03 16.14
C ALA A 7 3.87 -5.48 17.50
N GLU A 8 5.20 -5.63 17.57
CA GLU A 8 5.89 -5.94 18.84
C GLU A 8 5.73 -4.83 19.88
N LEU A 9 5.74 -3.57 19.48
CA LEU A 9 5.54 -2.44 20.39
C LEU A 9 4.11 -2.41 20.96
N LEU A 10 3.10 -2.61 20.11
CA LEU A 10 1.71 -2.70 20.55
C LEU A 10 1.48 -3.84 21.53
N GLU A 11 2.05 -5.03 21.26
CA GLU A 11 1.95 -6.15 22.21
C GLU A 11 2.69 -5.86 23.50
N LYS A 12 3.85 -5.19 23.48
CA LYS A 12 4.56 -4.80 24.70
C LYS A 12 3.78 -3.81 25.56
N GLU A 13 3.04 -2.88 24.96
CA GLU A 13 2.13 -1.99 25.69
C GLU A 13 0.98 -2.77 26.33
N ARG A 14 0.34 -3.66 25.57
CA ARG A 14 -0.70 -4.56 26.07
C ARG A 14 -0.22 -5.41 27.26
N TRP A 15 1.04 -5.88 27.23
CA TRP A 15 1.61 -6.64 28.35
C TRP A 15 1.86 -5.82 29.61
N LYS A 16 2.04 -4.50 29.49
CA LYS A 16 2.14 -3.60 30.67
C LYS A 16 0.79 -3.44 31.37
N GLU A 17 -0.29 -3.43 30.60
CA GLU A 17 -1.66 -3.28 31.12
C GLU A 17 -2.20 -4.61 31.68
N ASN A 18 -1.85 -5.72 31.07
CA ASN A 18 -2.32 -7.04 31.43
C ASN A 18 -1.17 -7.89 32.01
N LYS A 19 -1.45 -8.64 33.07
CA LYS A 19 -0.49 -9.59 33.66
C LYS A 19 -0.34 -10.83 32.76
N CYS A 20 0.37 -10.71 31.64
CA CYS A 20 0.63 -11.81 30.73
C CYS A 20 1.76 -12.71 31.23
N SER A 21 1.57 -14.02 31.13
CA SER A 21 2.60 -15.02 31.42
C SER A 21 3.74 -14.97 30.38
N ASN A 22 4.89 -15.54 30.70
CA ASN A 22 6.02 -15.64 29.77
C ASN A 22 5.67 -16.51 28.55
N GLU A 23 4.80 -17.50 28.72
CA GLU A 23 4.36 -18.39 27.65
C GLU A 23 3.45 -17.68 26.64
N GLU A 24 2.49 -16.87 27.13
CA GLU A 24 1.64 -16.02 26.30
C GLU A 24 2.46 -15.00 25.51
N LYS A 25 3.46 -14.36 26.12
CA LYS A 25 4.38 -13.44 25.44
C LYS A 25 5.17 -14.12 24.31
N LYS A 26 5.69 -15.34 24.58
CA LYS A 26 6.43 -16.11 23.59
C LYS A 26 5.54 -16.50 22.41
N THR A 27 4.31 -16.93 22.67
CA THR A 27 3.33 -17.29 21.65
C THR A 27 2.97 -16.07 20.77
N ALA A 28 2.74 -14.90 21.39
CA ALA A 28 2.45 -13.66 20.66
C ALA A 28 3.62 -13.25 19.74
N LEU A 29 4.87 -13.32 20.22
CA LEU A 29 6.05 -13.02 19.41
C LEU A 29 6.24 -14.01 18.24
N SER A 30 5.95 -15.30 18.46
CA SER A 30 5.97 -16.29 17.37
C SER A 30 4.94 -15.97 16.30
N ALA A 31 3.70 -15.67 16.71
CA ALA A 31 2.63 -15.28 15.79
C ALA A 31 2.97 -14.01 14.97
N ILE A 32 3.60 -13.00 15.59
CA ILE A 32 4.09 -11.81 14.88
C ILE A 32 5.15 -12.17 13.85
N SER A 33 6.11 -13.05 14.20
CA SER A 33 7.15 -13.48 13.28
C SER A 33 6.57 -14.27 12.08
N GLU A 34 5.68 -15.21 12.33
CA GLU A 34 4.99 -16.00 11.31
C GLU A 34 4.15 -15.10 10.38
N ASN A 35 3.46 -14.11 10.95
CA ASN A 35 2.73 -13.12 10.16
C ASN A 35 3.67 -12.31 9.26
N ALA A 36 4.84 -11.88 9.77
CA ALA A 36 5.83 -11.16 8.98
C ALA A 36 6.36 -12.00 7.82
N ASP A 37 6.60 -13.29 8.02
CA ASP A 37 7.05 -14.20 6.95
C ASP A 37 5.98 -14.36 5.86
N ARG A 38 4.70 -14.46 6.25
CA ARG A 38 3.56 -14.48 5.31
C ARG A 38 3.46 -13.18 4.52
N LEU A 39 3.62 -12.03 5.18
CA LEU A 39 3.55 -10.72 4.52
C LEU A 39 4.73 -10.52 3.56
N LEU A 40 5.93 -10.96 3.92
CA LEU A 40 7.08 -10.94 3.02
C LEU A 40 6.83 -11.77 1.77
N ALA A 41 6.23 -12.95 1.91
CA ALA A 41 5.84 -13.77 0.76
C ALA A 41 4.79 -13.07 -0.11
N GLN A 42 3.79 -12.42 0.50
CA GLN A 42 2.73 -11.69 -0.20
C GLN A 42 3.27 -10.52 -1.04
N VAL A 43 4.33 -9.84 -0.58
CA VAL A 43 4.97 -8.75 -1.33
C VAL A 43 6.18 -9.21 -2.18
N GLY A 44 6.45 -10.52 -2.25
CA GLY A 44 7.54 -11.10 -3.04
C GLY A 44 8.94 -10.77 -2.53
N LEU A 45 9.13 -10.78 -1.20
CA LEU A 45 10.40 -10.48 -0.53
C LEU A 45 10.86 -11.59 0.44
N THR A 46 10.47 -12.83 0.23
CA THR A 46 10.82 -13.95 1.12
C THR A 46 12.33 -14.12 1.26
N ASP A 47 13.07 -13.98 0.15
CA ASP A 47 14.53 -14.07 0.09
C ASP A 47 15.25 -12.87 0.76
N LYS A 48 14.53 -11.81 1.09
CA LYS A 48 15.02 -10.57 1.72
C LYS A 48 14.69 -10.46 3.21
N ARG A 49 14.24 -11.54 3.83
CA ARG A 49 13.80 -11.57 5.24
C ARG A 49 14.81 -10.96 6.20
N ASP A 50 16.07 -11.28 6.02
CA ASP A 50 17.16 -10.88 6.90
C ASP A 50 18.00 -9.72 6.35
N SER A 51 17.61 -9.16 5.19
CA SER A 51 18.27 -8.01 4.58
C SER A 51 17.98 -6.71 5.34
N TYR A 52 18.95 -5.82 5.34
CA TYR A 52 18.78 -4.45 5.83
C TYR A 52 18.13 -3.56 4.76
N PRO A 53 17.43 -2.48 5.14
CA PRO A 53 16.77 -1.58 4.17
C PRO A 53 17.69 -1.03 3.09
N PHE A 54 18.95 -0.73 3.42
CA PHE A 54 19.93 -0.20 2.46
C PHE A 54 20.45 -1.24 1.44
N GLU A 55 20.17 -2.52 1.66
CA GLU A 55 20.50 -3.61 0.73
C GLU A 55 19.37 -3.87 -0.28
N LEU A 56 18.24 -3.17 -0.13
CA LEU A 56 17.06 -3.32 -0.97
C LEU A 56 17.03 -2.26 -2.07
N SER A 57 16.58 -2.63 -3.28
CA SER A 57 16.25 -1.65 -4.32
C SER A 57 15.06 -0.77 -3.90
N GLY A 58 14.86 0.37 -4.58
CA GLY A 58 13.74 1.27 -4.29
C GLY A 58 12.38 0.56 -4.30
N GLY A 59 12.10 -0.25 -5.32
CA GLY A 59 10.87 -1.04 -5.39
C GLY A 59 10.76 -2.10 -4.30
N GLN A 60 11.88 -2.71 -3.88
CA GLN A 60 11.90 -3.64 -2.74
C GLN A 60 11.65 -2.91 -1.42
N GLN A 61 12.22 -1.72 -1.23
CA GLN A 61 11.96 -0.89 -0.04
C GLN A 61 10.50 -0.49 0.05
N GLN A 62 9.89 -0.10 -1.07
CA GLN A 62 8.46 0.24 -1.12
C GLN A 62 7.59 -0.97 -0.79
N ARG A 63 7.88 -2.15 -1.35
CA ARG A 63 7.16 -3.39 -1.01
C ARG A 63 7.35 -3.80 0.45
N ALA A 64 8.52 -3.57 1.03
CA ALA A 64 8.75 -3.78 2.47
C ALA A 64 7.95 -2.79 3.33
N ALA A 65 7.80 -1.52 2.89
CA ALA A 65 6.96 -0.54 3.56
C ALA A 65 5.48 -0.95 3.54
N ILE A 66 5.00 -1.49 2.43
CA ILE A 66 3.64 -2.07 2.32
C ILE A 66 3.47 -3.23 3.31
N ALA A 67 4.40 -4.18 3.34
CA ALA A 67 4.35 -5.31 4.29
C ALA A 67 4.34 -4.84 5.76
N ARG A 68 5.10 -3.79 6.08
CA ARG A 68 5.11 -3.16 7.40
C ARG A 68 3.76 -2.57 7.78
N ALA A 69 3.09 -1.86 6.86
CA ALA A 69 1.75 -1.32 7.10
C ALA A 69 0.72 -2.45 7.32
N LEU A 70 0.79 -3.51 6.52
CA LEU A 70 -0.08 -4.68 6.64
C LEU A 70 0.10 -5.45 7.95
N ALA A 71 1.29 -5.40 8.57
CA ALA A 71 1.57 -6.10 9.83
C ALA A 71 0.69 -5.64 10.99
N LEU A 72 0.10 -4.45 10.91
CA LEU A 72 -0.84 -3.90 11.88
C LEU A 72 -2.29 -4.31 11.62
N SER A 73 -2.55 -5.08 10.56
CA SER A 73 -3.90 -5.50 10.13
C SER A 73 -4.90 -4.33 10.06
N PRO A 74 -4.59 -3.24 9.34
CA PRO A 74 -5.43 -2.06 9.29
C PRO A 74 -6.73 -2.32 8.50
N ASP A 75 -7.82 -1.69 8.90
CA ASP A 75 -9.10 -1.69 8.16
C ASP A 75 -9.02 -0.82 6.90
N VAL A 76 -8.19 0.24 6.94
CA VAL A 76 -7.99 1.18 5.83
C VAL A 76 -6.50 1.30 5.54
N LEU A 77 -6.12 1.10 4.27
CA LEU A 77 -4.77 1.36 3.76
C LEU A 77 -4.77 2.61 2.88
N CYS A 78 -3.90 3.56 3.20
CA CYS A 78 -3.69 4.75 2.40
C CYS A 78 -2.32 4.67 1.71
N PHE A 79 -2.32 4.85 0.41
CA PHE A 79 -1.11 4.97 -0.41
C PHE A 79 -1.08 6.37 -1.01
N ASP A 80 0.00 7.09 -0.73
CA ASP A 80 0.23 8.41 -1.28
C ASP A 80 1.40 8.32 -2.25
N GLU A 81 1.10 8.43 -3.55
CA GLU A 81 2.06 8.34 -4.65
C GLU A 81 3.07 7.18 -4.49
N PRO A 82 2.60 5.91 -4.39
CA PRO A 82 3.46 4.79 -4.00
C PRO A 82 4.57 4.45 -5.01
N THR A 83 4.58 5.08 -6.17
CA THR A 83 5.53 4.83 -7.27
C THR A 83 6.34 6.04 -7.70
N SER A 84 6.07 7.24 -7.17
CA SER A 84 6.66 8.51 -7.63
C SER A 84 8.19 8.59 -7.53
N ALA A 85 8.80 7.87 -6.58
CA ALA A 85 10.25 7.83 -6.37
C ALA A 85 10.92 6.60 -7.04
N LEU A 86 10.24 5.91 -7.95
CA LEU A 86 10.71 4.66 -8.55
C LEU A 86 10.99 4.85 -10.05
N ASP A 87 12.00 4.12 -10.53
CA ASP A 87 12.21 3.96 -11.96
C ASP A 87 11.02 3.25 -12.61
N PRO A 88 10.66 3.59 -13.87
CA PRO A 88 9.52 2.99 -14.58
C PRO A 88 9.55 1.45 -14.60
N GLY A 89 10.74 0.85 -14.64
CA GLY A 89 10.89 -0.61 -14.59
C GLY A 89 10.49 -1.25 -13.26
N LEU A 90 10.48 -0.50 -12.15
CA LEU A 90 10.13 -0.98 -10.82
C LEU A 90 8.68 -0.66 -10.42
N THR A 91 8.09 0.35 -11.06
CA THR A 91 6.71 0.79 -10.83
C THR A 91 5.70 -0.37 -10.95
N GLY A 92 5.80 -1.15 -12.01
CA GLY A 92 4.91 -2.27 -12.28
C GLY A 92 4.89 -3.35 -11.18
N GLU A 93 6.02 -3.61 -10.54
CA GLU A 93 6.09 -4.58 -9.43
C GLU A 93 5.32 -4.11 -8.20
N VAL A 94 5.45 -2.83 -7.85
CA VAL A 94 4.77 -2.22 -6.69
C VAL A 94 3.26 -2.16 -6.95
N LEU A 95 2.84 -1.69 -8.13
CA LEU A 95 1.43 -1.62 -8.51
C LEU A 95 0.77 -3.00 -8.53
N LYS A 96 1.49 -4.04 -8.99
CA LYS A 96 1.01 -5.42 -8.94
C LYS A 96 0.78 -5.90 -7.51
N VAL A 97 1.66 -5.55 -6.57
CA VAL A 97 1.46 -5.86 -5.16
C VAL A 97 0.22 -5.16 -4.64
N ILE A 98 0.05 -3.85 -4.86
CA ILE A 98 -1.13 -3.09 -4.41
C ILE A 98 -2.41 -3.68 -5.01
N LYS A 99 -2.43 -4.01 -6.30
CA LYS A 99 -3.56 -4.68 -6.96
C LYS A 99 -3.94 -6.00 -6.26
N ASN A 100 -2.95 -6.82 -5.90
CA ASN A 100 -3.17 -8.11 -5.24
C ASN A 100 -3.65 -7.98 -3.78
N LEU A 101 -3.56 -6.79 -3.19
CA LEU A 101 -4.09 -6.51 -1.85
C LEU A 101 -5.59 -6.20 -1.86
N LYS A 102 -6.17 -5.93 -3.03
CA LYS A 102 -7.61 -5.66 -3.16
C LYS A 102 -8.40 -6.88 -2.70
N SER A 103 -9.29 -6.68 -1.75
CA SER A 103 -10.22 -7.69 -1.23
C SER A 103 -11.50 -7.01 -0.75
N SER A 104 -12.59 -7.78 -0.61
CA SER A 104 -13.87 -7.27 -0.09
C SER A 104 -13.79 -6.75 1.35
N ASP A 105 -12.78 -7.19 2.09
CA ASP A 105 -12.69 -6.97 3.54
C ASP A 105 -11.76 -5.81 3.90
N ARG A 106 -11.26 -5.07 2.89
CA ARG A 106 -10.30 -3.99 3.13
C ARG A 106 -10.59 -2.78 2.24
N THR A 107 -10.63 -1.62 2.88
CA THR A 107 -10.69 -0.34 2.16
C THR A 107 -9.28 0.12 1.81
N MET A 108 -9.08 0.52 0.55
CA MET A 108 -7.82 1.12 0.09
C MET A 108 -8.11 2.49 -0.51
N ILE A 109 -7.29 3.48 -0.14
CA ILE A 109 -7.27 4.82 -0.74
C ILE A 109 -5.91 4.97 -1.40
N VAL A 110 -5.88 5.23 -2.70
CA VAL A 110 -4.64 5.37 -3.46
C VAL A 110 -4.63 6.72 -4.17
N VAL A 111 -3.68 7.57 -3.82
CA VAL A 111 -3.37 8.79 -4.58
C VAL A 111 -2.29 8.41 -5.59
N THR A 112 -2.54 8.63 -6.87
CA THR A 112 -1.62 8.20 -7.93
C THR A 112 -1.86 8.96 -9.22
N HIS A 113 -0.81 9.09 -10.02
CA HIS A 113 -0.84 9.54 -11.40
C HIS A 113 -0.82 8.36 -12.41
N GLU A 114 -0.83 7.13 -11.93
CA GLU A 114 -0.83 5.92 -12.76
C GLU A 114 -2.26 5.62 -13.27
N MET A 115 -2.65 6.26 -14.37
CA MET A 115 -4.03 6.23 -14.87
C MET A 115 -4.48 4.82 -15.27
N GLU A 116 -3.62 4.03 -15.91
CA GLU A 116 -3.92 2.63 -16.26
C GLU A 116 -4.14 1.75 -15.02
N PHE A 117 -3.38 2.01 -13.95
CA PHE A 117 -3.60 1.31 -12.69
C PHE A 117 -4.96 1.71 -12.09
N ALA A 118 -5.26 3.00 -11.99
CA ALA A 118 -6.53 3.49 -11.47
C ALA A 118 -7.71 2.92 -12.26
N LYS A 119 -7.66 2.96 -13.60
CA LYS A 119 -8.69 2.42 -14.49
C LYS A 119 -8.99 0.93 -14.25
N ASN A 120 -7.94 0.13 -13.98
CA ASN A 120 -8.06 -1.32 -13.89
C ASN A 120 -8.29 -1.86 -12.47
N VAL A 121 -8.13 -1.02 -11.43
CA VAL A 121 -8.13 -1.49 -10.04
C VAL A 121 -9.16 -0.80 -9.18
N ALA A 122 -9.43 0.49 -9.40
CA ALA A 122 -10.33 1.25 -8.55
C ALA A 122 -11.80 0.81 -8.73
N ASP A 123 -12.55 0.78 -7.63
CA ASP A 123 -14.01 0.65 -7.64
C ASP A 123 -14.65 2.03 -7.83
N GLU A 124 -14.05 3.08 -7.27
CA GLU A 124 -14.42 4.47 -7.43
C GLU A 124 -13.17 5.31 -7.64
N ILE A 125 -13.25 6.29 -8.53
CA ILE A 125 -12.20 7.25 -8.81
C ILE A 125 -12.70 8.65 -8.47
N ILE A 126 -11.84 9.42 -7.81
CA ILE A 126 -12.11 10.80 -7.41
C ILE A 126 -11.04 11.68 -8.05
N PHE A 127 -11.48 12.58 -8.93
CA PHE A 127 -10.60 13.60 -9.48
C PHE A 127 -10.72 14.88 -8.67
N MET A 128 -9.58 15.37 -8.19
CA MET A 128 -9.48 16.60 -7.40
C MET A 128 -8.65 17.65 -8.13
N SER A 129 -9.08 18.89 -8.07
CA SER A 129 -8.35 20.05 -8.56
C SER A 129 -8.63 21.23 -7.64
N ASP A 130 -7.62 22.07 -7.41
CA ASP A 130 -7.73 23.29 -6.58
C ASP A 130 -8.31 23.03 -5.16
N GLY A 131 -8.05 21.83 -4.60
CA GLY A 131 -8.50 21.44 -3.26
C GLY A 131 -9.97 21.01 -3.16
N ILE A 132 -10.66 20.86 -4.29
CA ILE A 132 -12.05 20.41 -4.34
C ILE A 132 -12.19 19.13 -5.17
N ILE A 133 -13.24 18.33 -4.88
CA ILE A 133 -13.64 17.19 -5.69
C ILE A 133 -14.39 17.75 -6.91
N GLU A 134 -13.83 17.58 -8.09
CA GLU A 134 -14.41 17.99 -9.37
C GLU A 134 -15.34 16.94 -9.95
N VAL A 135 -14.92 15.68 -9.92
CA VAL A 135 -15.66 14.53 -10.44
C VAL A 135 -15.40 13.31 -9.58
N ARG A 136 -16.41 12.46 -9.41
CA ARG A 136 -16.26 11.13 -8.83
C ARG A 136 -17.14 10.13 -9.58
N GLY A 137 -16.69 8.89 -9.70
CA GLY A 137 -17.42 7.84 -10.38
C GLY A 137 -16.57 6.59 -10.62
N ASP A 138 -17.14 5.64 -11.34
CA ASP A 138 -16.40 4.46 -11.80
C ASP A 138 -15.43 4.81 -12.96
N ALA A 139 -14.62 3.83 -13.36
CA ALA A 139 -13.63 4.03 -14.41
C ALA A 139 -14.27 4.45 -15.76
N ALA A 140 -15.44 3.91 -16.13
CA ALA A 140 -16.11 4.25 -17.38
C ALA A 140 -16.58 5.71 -17.36
N HIS A 141 -17.16 6.16 -16.23
CA HIS A 141 -17.56 7.56 -16.07
C HIS A 141 -16.37 8.52 -16.17
N ILE A 142 -15.27 8.20 -15.52
CA ILE A 142 -14.08 9.07 -15.42
C ILE A 142 -13.32 9.12 -16.77
N PHE A 143 -13.05 7.97 -17.38
CA PHE A 143 -12.14 7.90 -18.52
C PHE A 143 -12.82 7.97 -19.89
N GLU A 144 -14.11 7.64 -20.00
CA GLU A 144 -14.79 7.49 -21.29
C GLU A 144 -15.95 8.48 -21.46
N ASN A 145 -16.62 8.87 -20.38
CA ASN A 145 -17.86 9.63 -20.45
C ASN A 145 -17.83 10.98 -19.70
N SER A 146 -16.68 11.42 -19.21
CA SER A 146 -16.61 12.67 -18.46
C SER A 146 -16.78 13.90 -19.36
N THR A 147 -17.65 14.81 -18.92
CA THR A 147 -17.82 16.14 -19.53
C THR A 147 -17.05 17.23 -18.79
N ASN A 148 -16.29 16.88 -17.75
CA ASN A 148 -15.50 17.84 -16.97
C ASN A 148 -14.25 18.26 -17.75
N GLU A 149 -14.15 19.56 -18.08
CA GLU A 149 -13.05 20.11 -18.89
C GLU A 149 -11.69 19.98 -18.21
N LYS A 150 -11.61 20.15 -16.88
CA LYS A 150 -10.34 20.05 -16.13
C LYS A 150 -9.83 18.60 -16.14
N LEU A 151 -10.73 17.63 -15.92
CA LEU A 151 -10.37 16.22 -16.00
C LEU A 151 -9.90 15.84 -17.40
N ASN A 152 -10.63 16.25 -18.44
CA ASN A 152 -10.25 15.95 -19.81
C ASN A 152 -8.90 16.59 -20.18
N ALA A 153 -8.64 17.82 -19.75
CA ALA A 153 -7.33 18.46 -19.92
C ALA A 153 -6.20 17.73 -19.17
N PHE A 154 -6.49 17.21 -17.98
CA PHE A 154 -5.54 16.39 -17.20
C PHE A 154 -5.23 15.06 -17.89
N LEU A 155 -6.23 14.34 -18.39
CA LEU A 155 -6.06 13.05 -19.04
C LEU A 155 -5.35 13.15 -20.41
N LEU A 156 -5.37 14.32 -21.05
CA LEU A 156 -4.69 14.57 -22.33
C LEU A 156 -3.20 14.96 -22.16
N LYS A 157 -2.74 15.26 -20.95
CA LYS A 157 -1.32 15.57 -20.71
C LYS A 157 -0.48 14.31 -20.84
N PRO A 158 0.68 14.39 -21.53
CA PRO A 158 1.62 13.28 -21.55
C PRO A 158 2.20 13.02 -20.15
N PRO A 159 2.57 11.76 -19.83
CA PRO A 159 3.08 11.38 -18.51
C PRO A 159 4.29 12.17 -18.01
N GLU A 160 5.05 12.80 -18.92
CA GLU A 160 6.26 13.56 -18.60
C GLU A 160 5.98 14.99 -18.06
N GLU A 161 4.73 15.44 -18.11
CA GLU A 161 4.32 16.78 -17.64
C GLU A 161 3.39 16.73 -16.39
N MET A 162 3.19 15.56 -15.83
CA MET A 162 2.44 15.34 -14.58
C MET A 162 3.37 15.15 -13.40
#